data_57cd35748d33051e7d7faa0d07637937
#
_entry.id   57cd35748d33051e7d7faa0d07637937
#
_cell.length_a   1.000
_cell.length_b   1.000
_cell.length_c   1.000
_cell.angle_alpha   90.00
_cell.angle_beta   90.00
_cell.angle_gamma   90.00
#
_symmetry.space_group_name_H-M   'P 1'
#
loop_
_entity.id
_entity.type
_entity.pdbx_description
1 polymer ?
#
loop_
_entity_poly.entity_id
_entity_poly.type
_entity_poly.pdbx_seq_one_letter_code
_entity_poly.pdbx_strand_id
1 'polypeptide(L)'
;VLITFAAAIGAIWKLRVQALVAAENDARALSLILSEHAARTVQGVDTVLIELVERVAHDAIADPASFARAMRSHDMRTFLVGRQARLREANAFSILAADGTLLAWSREGEIPAMNLADREHFVHFRDHDDQGAYIATPTRNQVTGVWTIYLSRRARGPNGELLGIFIAVMTLDYFVDFYRDITTADGRAIALFRSDGTVLARYPVDLAMIGRNISGTSPVFDDIRAGAPTT
;
A
#
# COMPACT_ATOMS: atom_id res chain seq x y z
N VAL A 1 -17.13 42.06 40.34
CA VAL A 1 -17.47 41.87 38.91
C VAL A 1 -16.22 41.63 38.07
N LEU A 2 -15.17 42.49 38.14
CA LEU A 2 -13.94 42.35 37.36
C LEU A 2 -13.15 41.07 37.68
N ILE A 3 -13.06 40.69 38.96
CA ILE A 3 -12.33 39.48 39.39
C ILE A 3 -13.04 38.21 38.93
N THR A 4 -14.36 38.17 38.94
CA THR A 4 -15.13 37.03 38.45
C THR A 4 -15.01 36.86 36.93
N PHE A 5 -14.92 37.94 36.18
CA PHE A 5 -14.72 37.93 34.75
C PHE A 5 -13.31 37.43 34.38
N ALA A 6 -12.27 37.88 35.09
CA ALA A 6 -10.90 37.41 34.88
C ALA A 6 -10.73 35.93 35.22
N ALA A 7 -11.37 35.46 36.31
CA ALA A 7 -11.36 34.04 36.65
C ALA A 7 -12.09 33.18 35.61
N ALA A 8 -13.20 33.66 35.06
CA ALA A 8 -13.95 32.93 34.02
C ALA A 8 -13.12 32.84 32.72
N ILE A 9 -12.47 33.91 32.30
CA ILE A 9 -11.58 33.93 31.14
C ILE A 9 -10.41 32.95 31.33
N GLY A 10 -9.78 32.96 32.51
CA GLY A 10 -8.70 32.03 32.85
C GLY A 10 -9.14 30.56 32.83
N ALA A 11 -10.35 30.25 33.34
CA ALA A 11 -10.93 28.90 33.32
C ALA A 11 -11.23 28.45 31.89
N ILE A 12 -11.82 29.31 31.06
CA ILE A 12 -12.10 28.98 29.65
C ILE A 12 -10.79 28.75 28.88
N TRP A 13 -9.78 29.57 29.10
CA TRP A 13 -8.48 29.40 28.45
C TRP A 13 -7.81 28.08 28.87
N LYS A 14 -7.83 27.78 30.17
CA LYS A 14 -7.30 26.52 30.69
C LYS A 14 -8.02 25.29 30.11
N LEU A 15 -9.36 25.32 30.06
CA LEU A 15 -10.17 24.24 29.47
C LEU A 15 -9.86 24.08 27.97
N ARG A 16 -9.70 25.17 27.24
CA ARG A 16 -9.33 25.14 25.82
C ARG A 16 -7.95 24.50 25.61
N VAL A 17 -6.95 24.89 26.41
CA VAL A 17 -5.60 24.33 26.32
C VAL A 17 -5.62 22.84 26.65
N GLN A 18 -6.33 22.44 27.72
CA GLN A 18 -6.47 21.02 28.08
C GLN A 18 -7.18 20.22 26.99
N ALA A 19 -8.24 20.75 26.38
CA ALA A 19 -8.94 20.10 25.28
C ALA A 19 -8.07 19.93 24.04
N LEU A 20 -7.24 20.95 23.71
CA LEU A 20 -6.30 20.85 22.59
C LEU A 20 -5.22 19.78 22.82
N VAL A 21 -4.61 19.77 24.02
CA VAL A 21 -3.60 18.75 24.38
C VAL A 21 -4.22 17.35 24.39
N ALA A 22 -5.43 17.18 24.91
CA ALA A 22 -6.12 15.89 24.86
C ALA A 22 -6.39 15.44 23.42
N ALA A 23 -6.89 16.33 22.57
CA ALA A 23 -7.16 16.05 21.16
C ALA A 23 -5.88 15.70 20.39
N GLU A 24 -4.76 16.36 20.68
CA GLU A 24 -3.46 16.05 20.08
C GLU A 24 -2.96 14.67 20.51
N ASN A 25 -3.05 14.33 21.78
CA ASN A 25 -2.64 13.02 22.30
C ASN A 25 -3.52 11.88 21.69
N ASP A 26 -4.83 12.11 21.58
CA ASP A 26 -5.75 11.17 20.94
C ASP A 26 -5.41 10.98 19.47
N ALA A 27 -5.10 12.06 18.75
CA ALA A 27 -4.70 11.99 17.34
C ALA A 27 -3.38 11.23 17.15
N ARG A 28 -2.40 11.44 18.03
CA ARG A 28 -1.12 10.72 18.02
C ARG A 28 -1.32 9.22 18.30
N ALA A 29 -2.10 8.88 19.32
CA ALA A 29 -2.40 7.48 19.66
C ALA A 29 -3.11 6.78 18.50
N LEU A 30 -4.10 7.43 17.89
CA LEU A 30 -4.80 6.91 16.72
C LEU A 30 -3.87 6.74 15.53
N SER A 31 -3.02 7.74 15.24
CA SER A 31 -2.04 7.66 14.15
C SER A 31 -1.08 6.48 14.31
N LEU A 32 -0.61 6.20 15.54
CA LEU A 32 0.25 5.06 15.83
C LEU A 32 -0.47 3.71 15.56
N ILE A 33 -1.71 3.57 16.01
CA ILE A 33 -2.52 2.37 15.78
C ILE A 33 -2.73 2.16 14.28
N LEU A 34 -3.05 3.22 13.55
CA LEU A 34 -3.28 3.19 12.11
C LEU A 34 -2.03 2.83 11.32
N SER A 35 -0.89 3.42 11.69
CA SER A 35 0.39 3.12 11.04
C SER A 35 0.80 1.67 11.27
N GLU A 36 0.63 1.14 12.48
CA GLU A 36 0.88 -0.26 12.79
C GLU A 36 -0.05 -1.21 12.03
N HIS A 37 -1.33 -0.87 11.93
CA HIS A 37 -2.28 -1.65 11.12
C HIS A 37 -1.88 -1.66 9.65
N ALA A 38 -1.56 -0.50 9.07
CA ALA A 38 -1.13 -0.40 7.67
C ALA A 38 0.17 -1.18 7.42
N ALA A 39 1.14 -1.07 8.33
CA ALA A 39 2.40 -1.80 8.25
C ALA A 39 2.18 -3.32 8.29
N ARG A 40 1.34 -3.83 9.20
CA ARG A 40 1.00 -5.26 9.27
C ARG A 40 0.24 -5.74 8.04
N THR A 41 -0.68 -4.93 7.52
CA THR A 41 -1.41 -5.22 6.28
C THR A 41 -0.44 -5.39 5.11
N VAL A 42 0.44 -4.42 4.91
CA VAL A 42 1.47 -4.48 3.84
C VAL A 42 2.41 -5.65 4.06
N GLN A 43 2.88 -5.87 5.29
CA GLN A 43 3.78 -6.98 5.62
C GLN A 43 3.14 -8.35 5.37
N GLY A 44 1.87 -8.54 5.73
CA GLY A 44 1.16 -9.80 5.49
C GLY A 44 1.07 -10.13 4.00
N VAL A 45 0.76 -9.13 3.19
CA VAL A 45 0.69 -9.26 1.72
C VAL A 45 2.09 -9.45 1.12
N ASP A 46 3.08 -8.70 1.60
CA ASP A 46 4.47 -8.78 1.14
C ASP A 46 5.12 -10.14 1.42
N THR A 47 4.75 -10.80 2.52
CA THR A 47 5.22 -12.15 2.85
C THR A 47 4.93 -13.14 1.72
N VAL A 48 3.76 -13.05 1.06
CA VAL A 48 3.44 -13.92 -0.09
C VAL A 48 4.32 -13.59 -1.29
N LEU A 49 4.63 -12.32 -1.52
CA LEU A 49 5.54 -11.93 -2.60
C LEU A 49 6.98 -12.41 -2.33
N ILE A 50 7.42 -12.38 -1.08
CA ILE A 50 8.71 -12.92 -0.65
C ILE A 50 8.76 -14.45 -0.88
N GLU A 51 7.71 -15.19 -0.49
CA GLU A 51 7.62 -16.63 -0.76
C GLU A 51 7.75 -16.96 -2.26
N LEU A 52 7.16 -16.12 -3.13
CA LEU A 52 7.28 -16.27 -4.58
C LEU A 52 8.72 -16.01 -5.06
N VAL A 53 9.38 -14.99 -4.52
CA VAL A 53 10.80 -14.70 -4.83
C VAL A 53 11.70 -15.84 -4.38
N GLU A 54 11.52 -16.34 -3.16
CA GLU A 54 12.28 -17.47 -2.62
C GLU A 54 12.06 -18.75 -3.41
N ARG A 55 10.84 -18.98 -3.90
CA ARG A 55 10.53 -20.11 -4.75
C ARG A 55 11.28 -20.09 -6.08
N VAL A 56 11.42 -18.93 -6.71
CA VAL A 56 12.25 -18.76 -7.92
C VAL A 56 13.70 -19.18 -7.67
N ALA A 57 14.25 -18.76 -6.55
CA ALA A 57 15.62 -19.12 -6.16
C ALA A 57 15.75 -20.60 -5.82
N HIS A 58 14.78 -21.17 -5.07
CA HIS A 58 14.77 -22.57 -4.69
C HIS A 58 14.67 -23.52 -5.90
N ASP A 59 13.78 -23.19 -6.84
CA ASP A 59 13.55 -23.99 -8.06
C ASP A 59 14.63 -23.75 -9.13
N ALA A 60 15.68 -22.96 -8.81
CA ALA A 60 16.81 -22.61 -9.68
C ALA A 60 16.37 -22.08 -11.05
N ILE A 61 15.32 -21.25 -11.08
CA ILE A 61 14.80 -20.66 -12.32
C ILE A 61 15.78 -19.58 -12.79
N ALA A 62 16.44 -19.84 -13.91
CA ALA A 62 17.59 -19.03 -14.33
C ALA A 62 17.32 -18.13 -15.54
N ASP A 63 16.23 -18.30 -16.26
CA ASP A 63 15.94 -17.55 -17.48
C ASP A 63 14.45 -17.22 -17.65
N PRO A 64 14.08 -16.19 -18.45
CA PRO A 64 12.69 -15.78 -18.64
C PRO A 64 11.76 -16.87 -19.20
N ALA A 65 12.26 -17.80 -20.00
CA ALA A 65 11.44 -18.85 -20.60
C ALA A 65 11.07 -19.93 -19.57
N SER A 66 12.03 -20.34 -18.74
CA SER A 66 11.79 -21.26 -17.61
C SER A 66 10.89 -20.62 -16.56
N PHE A 67 11.08 -19.31 -16.27
CA PHE A 67 10.20 -18.55 -15.40
C PHE A 67 8.76 -18.55 -15.93
N ALA A 68 8.54 -18.17 -17.18
CA ALA A 68 7.21 -18.12 -17.78
C ALA A 68 6.51 -19.48 -17.74
N ARG A 69 7.26 -20.57 -17.97
CA ARG A 69 6.72 -21.93 -17.90
C ARG A 69 6.31 -22.33 -16.48
N ALA A 70 7.17 -22.04 -15.50
CA ALA A 70 6.90 -22.34 -14.09
C ALA A 70 5.70 -21.55 -13.57
N MET A 71 5.64 -20.25 -13.90
CA MET A 71 4.57 -19.36 -13.42
C MET A 71 3.21 -19.63 -14.07
N ARG A 72 3.15 -20.21 -15.29
CA ARG A 72 1.90 -20.64 -15.93
C ARG A 72 1.39 -22.00 -15.47
N SER A 73 2.10 -22.65 -14.58
CA SER A 73 1.71 -24.00 -14.10
C SER A 73 0.41 -23.98 -13.30
N HIS A 74 -0.30 -25.09 -13.31
CA HIS A 74 -1.50 -25.30 -12.50
C HIS A 74 -1.19 -25.17 -11.00
N ASP A 75 -0.04 -25.67 -10.57
CA ASP A 75 0.41 -25.62 -9.17
C ASP A 75 0.63 -24.18 -8.70
N MET A 76 1.22 -23.32 -9.55
CA MET A 76 1.38 -21.90 -9.26
C MET A 76 0.02 -21.21 -9.11
N ARG A 77 -0.92 -21.50 -10.00
CA ARG A 77 -2.27 -20.94 -9.89
C ARG A 77 -2.96 -21.38 -8.60
N THR A 78 -2.89 -22.66 -8.26
CA THR A 78 -3.44 -23.20 -7.02
C THR A 78 -2.82 -22.54 -5.79
N PHE A 79 -1.49 -22.32 -5.82
CA PHE A 79 -0.79 -21.59 -4.77
C PHE A 79 -1.33 -20.17 -4.61
N LEU A 80 -1.44 -19.39 -5.71
CA LEU A 80 -1.92 -18.01 -5.67
C LEU A 80 -3.36 -17.91 -5.14
N VAL A 81 -4.26 -18.77 -5.61
CA VAL A 81 -5.64 -18.84 -5.14
C VAL A 81 -5.70 -19.18 -3.65
N GLY A 82 -4.91 -20.15 -3.21
CA GLY A 82 -4.83 -20.55 -1.80
C GLY A 82 -4.30 -19.43 -0.89
N ARG A 83 -3.35 -18.62 -1.37
CA ARG A 83 -2.84 -17.46 -0.62
C ARG A 83 -3.87 -16.33 -0.54
N GLN A 84 -4.52 -16.01 -1.66
CA GLN A 84 -5.58 -14.99 -1.70
C GLN A 84 -6.74 -15.33 -0.75
N ALA A 85 -7.17 -16.58 -0.72
CA ALA A 85 -8.29 -17.02 0.13
C ALA A 85 -8.04 -16.80 1.64
N ARG A 86 -6.78 -16.65 2.05
CA ARG A 86 -6.36 -16.46 3.44
C ARG A 86 -6.09 -15.00 3.81
N LEU A 87 -6.00 -14.09 2.83
CA LEU A 87 -5.63 -12.69 3.01
C LEU A 87 -6.74 -11.79 2.48
N ARG A 88 -7.56 -11.26 3.39
CA ARG A 88 -8.66 -10.35 3.05
C ARG A 88 -8.17 -9.03 2.44
N GLU A 89 -6.95 -8.63 2.79
CA GLU A 89 -6.26 -7.43 2.31
C GLU A 89 -5.88 -7.52 0.84
N ALA A 90 -5.59 -8.73 0.35
CA ALA A 90 -5.23 -8.98 -1.04
C ALA A 90 -6.46 -9.37 -1.86
N ASN A 91 -6.86 -8.50 -2.78
CA ASN A 91 -7.95 -8.77 -3.72
C ASN A 91 -7.52 -9.76 -4.84
N ALA A 92 -6.24 -9.77 -5.19
CA ALA A 92 -5.64 -10.71 -6.12
C ALA A 92 -4.11 -10.73 -5.99
N PHE A 93 -3.51 -11.82 -6.46
CA PHE A 93 -2.09 -11.92 -6.80
C PHE A 93 -1.94 -12.11 -8.30
N SER A 94 -0.93 -11.51 -8.90
CA SER A 94 -0.63 -11.60 -10.33
C SER A 94 0.87 -11.74 -10.56
N ILE A 95 1.24 -12.36 -11.67
CA ILE A 95 2.63 -12.58 -12.07
C ILE A 95 2.80 -12.08 -13.50
N LEU A 96 3.77 -11.21 -13.71
CA LEU A 96 4.17 -10.72 -15.03
C LEU A 96 5.49 -11.34 -15.47
N ALA A 97 5.63 -11.59 -16.74
CA ALA A 97 6.91 -11.92 -17.38
C ALA A 97 7.82 -10.68 -17.48
N ALA A 98 9.07 -10.90 -17.89
CA ALA A 98 10.05 -9.84 -18.10
C ALA A 98 9.66 -8.82 -19.20
N ASP A 99 8.75 -9.17 -20.09
CA ASP A 99 8.20 -8.30 -21.13
C ASP A 99 6.88 -7.62 -20.73
N GLY A 100 6.40 -7.82 -19.48
CA GLY A 100 5.15 -7.29 -18.97
C GLY A 100 3.91 -8.13 -19.28
N THR A 101 4.05 -9.26 -19.95
CA THR A 101 2.92 -10.17 -20.23
C THR A 101 2.40 -10.79 -18.94
N LEU A 102 1.08 -10.79 -18.74
CA LEU A 102 0.44 -11.45 -17.60
C LEU A 102 0.53 -12.99 -17.77
N LEU A 103 1.21 -13.65 -16.82
CA LEU A 103 1.44 -15.09 -16.83
C LEU A 103 0.43 -15.86 -15.98
N ALA A 104 0.12 -15.33 -14.80
CA ALA A 104 -0.77 -15.96 -13.84
C ALA A 104 -1.49 -14.91 -12.99
N TRP A 105 -2.65 -15.30 -12.49
CA TRP A 105 -3.39 -14.56 -11.47
C TRP A 105 -4.19 -15.49 -10.57
N SER A 106 -4.56 -15.02 -9.39
CA SER A 106 -5.36 -15.76 -8.41
C SER A 106 -6.87 -15.65 -8.63
N ARG A 107 -7.33 -14.87 -9.63
CA ARG A 107 -8.76 -14.69 -9.91
C ARG A 107 -9.33 -15.91 -10.63
N GLU A 108 -10.64 -16.10 -10.51
CA GLU A 108 -11.38 -17.10 -11.29
C GLU A 108 -11.41 -16.73 -12.78
N GLY A 109 -11.63 -17.74 -13.62
CA GLY A 109 -11.73 -17.59 -15.07
C GLY A 109 -10.38 -17.72 -15.80
N GLU A 110 -10.41 -17.41 -17.08
CA GLU A 110 -9.23 -17.42 -17.95
C GLU A 110 -8.35 -16.19 -17.70
N ILE A 111 -7.04 -16.36 -17.90
CA ILE A 111 -6.08 -15.26 -17.81
C ILE A 111 -6.23 -14.42 -19.08
N PRO A 112 -6.60 -13.14 -18.98
CA PRO A 112 -6.72 -12.29 -20.17
C PRO A 112 -5.36 -12.11 -20.85
N ALA A 113 -5.37 -12.05 -22.17
CA ALA A 113 -4.19 -11.69 -22.96
C ALA A 113 -3.91 -10.19 -22.73
N MET A 114 -3.07 -9.88 -21.74
CA MET A 114 -2.80 -8.52 -21.29
C MET A 114 -1.29 -8.33 -21.12
N ASN A 115 -0.83 -7.16 -21.53
CA ASN A 115 0.53 -6.69 -21.25
C ASN A 115 0.46 -5.43 -20.40
N LEU A 116 1.26 -5.38 -19.34
CA LEU A 116 1.27 -4.33 -18.33
C LEU A 116 2.65 -3.65 -18.23
N ALA A 117 3.44 -3.69 -19.30
CA ALA A 117 4.78 -3.09 -19.36
C ALA A 117 4.77 -1.56 -19.23
N ASP A 118 3.63 -0.91 -19.44
CA ASP A 118 3.40 0.52 -19.27
C ASP A 118 3.11 0.93 -17.83
N ARG A 119 2.89 -0.03 -16.92
CA ARG A 119 2.50 0.25 -15.55
C ARG A 119 3.67 0.67 -14.68
N GLU A 120 3.42 1.61 -13.74
CA GLU A 120 4.43 2.17 -12.84
C GLU A 120 5.27 1.10 -12.14
N HIS A 121 4.64 0.07 -11.58
CA HIS A 121 5.33 -1.02 -10.89
C HIS A 121 6.19 -1.87 -11.84
N PHE A 122 5.84 -1.99 -13.13
CA PHE A 122 6.68 -2.66 -14.11
C PHE A 122 7.85 -1.78 -14.52
N VAL A 123 7.58 -0.52 -14.86
CA VAL A 123 8.60 0.47 -15.24
C VAL A 123 9.65 0.61 -14.13
N HIS A 124 9.20 0.67 -12.85
CA HIS A 124 10.12 0.74 -11.71
C HIS A 124 11.14 -0.40 -11.72
N PHE A 125 10.70 -1.66 -11.79
CA PHE A 125 11.61 -2.81 -11.73
C PHE A 125 12.36 -3.11 -13.04
N ARG A 126 11.88 -2.60 -14.17
CA ARG A 126 12.64 -2.62 -15.43
C ARG A 126 13.85 -1.70 -15.35
N ASP A 127 13.66 -0.51 -14.76
CA ASP A 127 14.65 0.57 -14.76
C ASP A 127 15.54 0.57 -13.51
N HIS A 128 15.14 -0.13 -12.42
CA HIS A 128 15.87 -0.19 -11.17
C HIS A 128 16.05 -1.63 -10.70
N ASP A 129 17.25 -1.95 -10.19
CA ASP A 129 17.55 -3.24 -9.56
C ASP A 129 17.22 -3.20 -8.06
N ASP A 130 15.99 -2.82 -7.72
CA ASP A 130 15.50 -2.78 -6.36
C ASP A 130 15.08 -4.19 -5.89
N GLN A 131 15.53 -4.59 -4.69
CA GLN A 131 15.16 -5.86 -4.06
C GLN A 131 14.00 -5.71 -3.06
N GLY A 132 13.65 -4.48 -2.74
CA GLY A 132 12.55 -4.14 -1.85
C GLY A 132 11.17 -4.36 -2.48
N ALA A 133 10.15 -4.27 -1.65
CA ALA A 133 8.79 -4.14 -2.15
C ALA A 133 8.56 -2.71 -2.65
N TYR A 134 7.86 -2.59 -3.78
CA TYR A 134 7.47 -1.31 -4.35
C TYR A 134 5.96 -1.13 -4.30
N ILE A 135 5.52 0.00 -3.73
CA ILE A 135 4.11 0.40 -3.70
C ILE A 135 3.90 1.44 -4.81
N ALA A 136 3.14 1.07 -5.83
CA ALA A 136 2.81 1.98 -6.92
C ALA A 136 1.74 3.01 -6.53
N THR A 137 1.69 4.11 -7.26
CA THR A 137 0.64 5.11 -7.14
C THR A 137 -0.73 4.45 -7.40
N PRO A 138 -1.74 4.68 -6.53
CA PRO A 138 -3.06 4.10 -6.72
C PRO A 138 -3.65 4.49 -8.06
N THR A 139 -4.20 3.50 -8.77
CA THR A 139 -4.86 3.68 -10.06
C THR A 139 -6.13 2.85 -10.15
N ARG A 140 -6.95 3.11 -11.17
CA ARG A 140 -8.09 2.24 -11.48
C ARG A 140 -7.58 0.95 -12.11
N ASN A 141 -7.99 -0.18 -11.53
CA ASN A 141 -7.70 -1.50 -12.08
C ASN A 141 -8.36 -1.66 -13.45
N GLN A 142 -7.60 -2.09 -14.45
CA GLN A 142 -8.11 -2.21 -15.85
C GLN A 142 -9.21 -3.26 -16.00
N VAL A 143 -9.19 -4.30 -15.16
CA VAL A 143 -10.18 -5.40 -15.25
C VAL A 143 -11.45 -5.07 -14.46
N THR A 144 -11.31 -4.49 -13.25
CA THR A 144 -12.44 -4.28 -12.34
C THR A 144 -12.95 -2.84 -12.28
N GLY A 145 -12.15 -1.88 -12.76
CA GLY A 145 -12.45 -0.44 -12.63
C GLY A 145 -12.32 0.11 -11.20
N VAL A 146 -12.02 -0.73 -10.21
CA VAL A 146 -11.90 -0.35 -8.80
C VAL A 146 -10.56 0.34 -8.55
N TRP A 147 -10.53 1.34 -7.68
CA TRP A 147 -9.29 1.96 -7.22
C TRP A 147 -8.44 0.96 -6.43
N THR A 148 -7.17 0.87 -6.81
CA THR A 148 -6.29 -0.22 -6.38
C THR A 148 -4.90 0.30 -6.06
N ILE A 149 -4.33 -0.24 -4.99
CA ILE A 149 -2.94 -0.11 -4.59
C ILE A 149 -2.22 -1.40 -5.00
N TYR A 150 -1.09 -1.27 -5.69
CA TYR A 150 -0.27 -2.40 -6.11
C TYR A 150 1.00 -2.45 -5.27
N LEU A 151 1.21 -3.58 -4.59
CA LEU A 151 2.48 -3.94 -3.96
C LEU A 151 3.18 -4.94 -4.86
N SER A 152 4.44 -4.74 -5.16
CA SER A 152 5.14 -5.57 -6.14
C SER A 152 6.58 -5.85 -5.73
N ARG A 153 7.10 -7.00 -6.20
CA ARG A 153 8.49 -7.42 -6.06
C ARG A 153 9.03 -7.97 -7.36
N ARG A 154 10.32 -7.75 -7.57
CA ARG A 154 11.07 -8.27 -8.71
C ARG A 154 11.37 -9.76 -8.53
N ALA A 155 11.14 -10.57 -9.57
CA ALA A 155 11.74 -11.88 -9.72
C ALA A 155 13.09 -11.74 -10.43
N ARG A 156 14.14 -12.22 -9.79
CA ARG A 156 15.52 -12.02 -10.23
C ARG A 156 16.15 -13.34 -10.64
N GLY A 157 16.86 -13.35 -11.76
CA GLY A 157 17.72 -14.44 -12.18
C GLY A 157 19.08 -14.42 -11.49
N PRO A 158 19.89 -15.47 -11.69
CA PRO A 158 21.17 -15.65 -11.00
C PRO A 158 22.21 -14.56 -11.32
N ASN A 159 22.11 -13.93 -12.48
CA ASN A 159 23.00 -12.83 -12.87
C ASN A 159 22.39 -11.44 -12.64
N GLY A 160 21.25 -11.38 -11.96
CA GLY A 160 20.57 -10.14 -11.65
C GLY A 160 19.54 -9.69 -12.70
N GLU A 161 19.36 -10.43 -13.77
CA GLU A 161 18.38 -10.13 -14.80
C GLU A 161 16.94 -10.15 -14.28
N LEU A 162 16.07 -9.35 -14.89
CA LEU A 162 14.64 -9.36 -14.62
C LEU A 162 14.01 -10.61 -15.24
N LEU A 163 13.50 -11.52 -14.43
CA LEU A 163 12.72 -12.68 -14.90
C LEU A 163 11.22 -12.35 -14.99
N GLY A 164 10.75 -11.49 -14.12
CA GLY A 164 9.36 -11.08 -14.03
C GLY A 164 9.07 -10.27 -12.77
N ILE A 165 7.77 -10.04 -12.52
CA ILE A 165 7.31 -9.25 -11.36
C ILE A 165 6.14 -9.97 -10.70
N PHE A 166 6.20 -10.08 -9.39
CA PHE A 166 5.11 -10.52 -8.53
C PHE A 166 4.33 -9.31 -8.02
N ILE A 167 3.01 -9.38 -8.08
CA ILE A 167 2.13 -8.27 -7.75
C ILE A 167 1.03 -8.75 -6.83
N ALA A 168 0.84 -8.03 -5.73
CA ALA A 168 -0.34 -8.10 -4.90
C ALA A 168 -1.24 -6.88 -5.16
N VAL A 169 -2.51 -7.15 -5.30
CA VAL A 169 -3.55 -6.18 -5.64
C VAL A 169 -4.39 -5.92 -4.38
N MET A 170 -4.33 -4.72 -3.83
CA MET A 170 -5.13 -4.30 -2.69
C MET A 170 -6.14 -3.25 -3.14
N THR A 171 -7.40 -3.34 -2.69
CA THR A 171 -8.40 -2.32 -3.01
C THR A 171 -8.32 -1.14 -2.07
N LEU A 172 -8.62 0.05 -2.56
CA LEU A 172 -8.77 1.24 -1.73
C LEU A 172 -9.82 1.04 -0.64
N ASP A 173 -10.93 0.36 -1.00
CA ASP A 173 -12.07 0.12 -0.10
C ASP A 173 -11.67 -0.62 1.17
N TYR A 174 -10.71 -1.54 1.12
CA TYR A 174 -10.21 -2.23 2.32
C TYR A 174 -9.72 -1.24 3.40
N PHE A 175 -8.93 -0.24 3.01
CA PHE A 175 -8.44 0.78 3.95
C PHE A 175 -9.53 1.77 4.35
N VAL A 176 -10.37 2.18 3.41
CA VAL A 176 -11.47 3.13 3.65
C VAL A 176 -12.48 2.57 4.63
N ASP A 177 -12.88 1.30 4.47
CA ASP A 177 -13.81 0.63 5.37
C ASP A 177 -13.24 0.55 6.79
N PHE A 178 -11.99 0.14 6.92
CA PHE A 178 -11.31 0.12 8.22
C PHE A 178 -11.25 1.52 8.85
N TYR A 179 -10.91 2.56 8.09
CA TYR A 179 -10.85 3.94 8.62
C TYR A 179 -12.23 4.47 9.01
N ARG A 180 -13.27 4.11 8.27
CA ARG A 180 -14.66 4.45 8.60
C ARG A 180 -15.08 3.83 9.93
N ASP A 181 -14.77 2.55 10.14
CA ASP A 181 -15.19 1.80 11.32
C ASP A 181 -14.56 2.33 12.62
N ILE A 182 -13.38 2.91 12.55
CA ILE A 182 -12.68 3.49 13.71
C ILE A 182 -12.89 5.00 13.87
N THR A 183 -13.46 5.68 12.86
CA THR A 183 -13.71 7.13 12.93
C THR A 183 -15.04 7.38 13.65
N THR A 184 -14.98 7.66 14.94
CA THR A 184 -16.17 7.89 15.77
C THR A 184 -16.56 9.36 15.91
N ALA A 185 -15.75 10.30 15.42
CA ALA A 185 -15.97 11.74 15.58
C ALA A 185 -16.13 12.44 14.21
N ASP A 186 -17.15 13.27 14.12
CA ASP A 186 -17.38 14.12 12.95
C ASP A 186 -16.21 15.08 12.72
N GLY A 187 -15.86 15.26 11.44
CA GLY A 187 -14.83 16.22 11.01
C GLY A 187 -13.38 15.71 11.04
N ARG A 188 -13.13 14.46 11.45
CA ARG A 188 -11.79 13.86 11.35
C ARG A 188 -11.55 13.29 9.95
N ALA A 189 -10.33 13.47 9.43
CA ALA A 189 -9.86 12.83 8.22
C ALA A 189 -8.66 11.94 8.55
N ILE A 190 -8.63 10.75 7.97
CA ILE A 190 -7.54 9.79 8.07
C ILE A 190 -6.99 9.58 6.67
N ALA A 191 -5.67 9.62 6.51
CA ALA A 191 -5.04 9.32 5.23
C ALA A 191 -3.79 8.46 5.42
N LEU A 192 -3.60 7.53 4.50
CA LEU A 192 -2.41 6.72 4.35
C LEU A 192 -1.55 7.30 3.23
N PHE A 193 -0.27 7.48 3.51
CA PHE A 193 0.69 8.03 2.58
C PHE A 193 1.84 7.06 2.33
N ARG A 194 2.36 7.06 1.12
CA ARG A 194 3.68 6.54 0.81
C ARG A 194 4.73 7.52 1.36
N SER A 195 5.93 7.05 1.66
CA SER A 195 7.01 7.86 2.26
C SER A 195 7.38 9.11 1.46
N ASP A 196 7.11 9.15 0.17
CA ASP A 196 7.31 10.30 -0.70
C ASP A 196 6.19 11.35 -0.63
N GLY A 197 5.12 11.10 0.16
CA GLY A 197 3.96 11.97 0.30
C GLY A 197 2.82 11.68 -0.68
N THR A 198 2.87 10.58 -1.43
CA THR A 198 1.77 10.15 -2.30
C THR A 198 0.62 9.60 -1.46
N VAL A 199 -0.59 10.11 -1.67
CA VAL A 199 -1.82 9.67 -0.98
C VAL A 199 -2.22 8.29 -1.50
N LEU A 200 -2.18 7.27 -0.65
CA LEU A 200 -2.58 5.90 -0.98
C LEU A 200 -4.06 5.64 -0.70
N ALA A 201 -4.55 6.08 0.46
CA ALA A 201 -5.95 5.95 0.87
C ALA A 201 -6.36 7.12 1.75
N ARG A 202 -7.66 7.45 1.79
CA ARG A 202 -8.20 8.52 2.62
C ARG A 202 -9.66 8.28 3.00
N TYR A 203 -10.00 8.60 4.25
CA TYR A 203 -11.38 8.68 4.73
C TYR A 203 -11.64 10.05 5.40
N PRO A 204 -12.73 10.76 5.12
CA PRO A 204 -13.70 10.52 4.04
C PRO A 204 -13.05 10.49 2.67
N VAL A 205 -13.60 9.67 1.76
CA VAL A 205 -13.03 9.46 0.43
C VAL A 205 -13.06 10.76 -0.38
N ASP A 206 -11.90 11.12 -0.90
CA ASP A 206 -11.74 12.20 -1.88
C ASP A 206 -10.87 11.68 -3.03
N LEU A 207 -11.53 11.26 -4.10
CA LEU A 207 -10.86 10.66 -5.26
C LEU A 207 -9.93 11.64 -5.99
N ALA A 208 -10.13 12.95 -5.82
CA ALA A 208 -9.22 13.94 -6.38
C ALA A 208 -7.87 14.00 -5.68
N MET A 209 -7.81 13.50 -4.44
CA MET A 209 -6.58 13.42 -3.65
C MET A 209 -5.83 12.10 -3.82
N ILE A 210 -6.54 11.01 -4.16
CA ILE A 210 -5.91 9.69 -4.30
C ILE A 210 -4.87 9.70 -5.42
N GLY A 211 -3.67 9.21 -5.11
CA GLY A 211 -2.52 9.22 -6.02
C GLY A 211 -1.79 10.55 -6.14
N ARG A 212 -2.28 11.64 -5.53
CA ARG A 212 -1.56 12.92 -5.52
C ARG A 212 -0.39 12.89 -4.54
N ASN A 213 0.71 13.48 -4.94
CA ASN A 213 1.82 13.77 -4.04
C ASN A 213 1.61 15.13 -3.37
N ILE A 214 1.56 15.16 -2.03
CA ILE A 214 1.34 16.36 -1.23
C ILE A 214 2.58 16.76 -0.41
N SER A 215 3.72 16.15 -0.66
CA SER A 215 4.96 16.43 0.09
C SER A 215 5.38 17.91 0.06
N GLY A 216 5.10 18.63 -1.03
CA GLY A 216 5.40 20.04 -1.14
C GLY A 216 4.38 20.99 -0.48
N THR A 217 3.27 20.47 0.06
CA THR A 217 2.19 21.28 0.63
C THR A 217 2.01 21.07 2.13
N SER A 218 2.72 20.13 2.74
CA SER A 218 2.59 19.81 4.16
C SER A 218 3.96 19.73 4.84
N PRO A 219 4.21 20.52 5.89
CA PRO A 219 5.46 20.50 6.66
C PRO A 219 5.80 19.11 7.26
N VAL A 220 4.80 18.27 7.51
CA VAL A 220 4.97 16.91 8.06
C VAL A 220 5.93 16.07 7.21
N PHE A 221 5.92 16.24 5.88
CA PHE A 221 6.83 15.49 5.00
C PHE A 221 8.26 16.03 4.99
N ASP A 222 8.47 17.28 5.37
CA ASP A 222 9.81 17.84 5.55
C ASP A 222 10.47 17.22 6.78
N ASP A 223 9.72 17.03 7.86
CA ASP A 223 10.19 16.35 9.08
C ASP A 223 10.50 14.85 8.82
N ILE A 224 9.63 14.15 8.07
CA ILE A 224 9.86 12.76 7.68
C ILE A 224 11.15 12.63 6.85
N ARG A 225 11.38 13.54 5.90
CA ARG A 225 12.61 13.55 5.07
C ARG A 225 13.86 13.87 5.88
N ALA A 226 13.74 14.71 6.89
CA ALA A 226 14.83 15.06 7.81
C ALA A 226 15.17 13.94 8.80
N GLY A 227 14.41 12.81 8.80
CA GLY A 227 14.58 11.72 9.75
C GLY A 227 14.17 12.11 11.18
N ALA A 228 13.45 13.21 11.35
CA ALA A 228 12.90 13.60 12.63
C ALA A 228 11.83 12.58 13.06
N PRO A 229 11.83 12.12 14.33
CA PRO A 229 10.72 11.34 14.83
C PRO A 229 9.46 12.17 14.67
N THR A 230 8.50 11.68 13.92
CA THR A 230 7.16 12.30 13.79
C THR A 230 6.54 12.39 15.18
N THR A 231 6.66 13.56 15.79
CA THR A 231 6.06 13.87 17.09
C THR A 231 4.58 14.18 16.95
#